data_37a2c62d716c2146768f0d4896bb924b
#
_entry.id   37a2c62d716c2146768f0d4896bb924b
#
_cell.length_a   1.000
_cell.length_b   1.000
_cell.length_c   1.000
_cell.angle_alpha   90.00
_cell.angle_beta   90.00
_cell.angle_gamma   90.00
#
_symmetry.space_group_name_H-M   'P 1'
#
loop_
_entity.id
_entity.type
_entity.pdbx_description
1 polymer ?
#
loop_
_entity_poly.entity_id
_entity_poly.type
_entity_poly.pdbx_seq_one_letter_code
_entity_poly.pdbx_strand_id
1 'polypeptide(L)'
;MENNFKIVCSGFIKFFILVLLALLFLSIVYSVTYYDISHTGVISDSSLTEALQESLLFSSICIYVYIVRRYYAKGLILVAGFFICMLIREWDVVFDNLLFHGAWKYLAVPSAVLSCYIALRNGKDKIIYDLACFMQKKAYNILLLGITVVLVISRILGMRILLVLFSNISFNQGLKNFLEEGSELFGYLIIFYASLMFFWEYRQLEK
;
A
#
# COMPACT_ATOMS: atom_id res chain seq x y z
N MET A 1 12.54 1.14 -39.72
CA MET A 1 11.21 1.72 -39.52
C MET A 1 10.29 0.78 -38.73
N GLU A 2 10.17 -0.46 -39.12
CA GLU A 2 9.26 -1.45 -38.49
C GLU A 2 9.51 -1.67 -36.98
N ASN A 3 10.77 -1.66 -36.54
CA ASN A 3 11.11 -1.85 -35.12
C ASN A 3 10.67 -0.64 -34.27
N ASN A 4 10.81 0.58 -34.78
CA ASN A 4 10.38 1.80 -34.09
C ASN A 4 8.85 1.86 -33.97
N PHE A 5 8.13 1.41 -35.01
CA PHE A 5 6.67 1.35 -34.98
C PHE A 5 6.18 0.35 -33.91
N LYS A 6 6.80 -0.83 -33.80
CA LYS A 6 6.47 -1.82 -32.75
C LYS A 6 6.70 -1.24 -31.34
N ILE A 7 7.78 -0.48 -31.15
CA ILE A 7 8.07 0.17 -29.85
C ILE A 7 6.97 1.20 -29.51
N VAL A 8 6.58 2.04 -30.47
CA VAL A 8 5.52 3.04 -30.29
C VAL A 8 4.18 2.37 -29.96
N CYS A 9 3.77 1.36 -30.74
CA CYS A 9 2.53 0.62 -30.49
C CYS A 9 2.55 -0.05 -29.09
N SER A 10 3.67 -0.66 -28.70
CA SER A 10 3.82 -1.23 -27.35
C SER A 10 3.69 -0.17 -26.26
N GLY A 11 4.20 1.06 -26.49
CA GLY A 11 4.05 2.20 -25.58
C GLY A 11 2.57 2.59 -25.39
N PHE A 12 1.84 2.72 -26.49
CA PHE A 12 0.41 3.04 -26.44
C PHE A 12 -0.40 1.93 -25.73
N ILE A 13 -0.13 0.66 -26.02
CA ILE A 13 -0.81 -0.46 -25.34
C ILE A 13 -0.56 -0.39 -23.83
N LYS A 14 0.68 -0.16 -23.40
CA LYS A 14 1.00 0.00 -21.96
C LYS A 14 0.26 1.18 -21.33
N PHE A 15 0.19 2.31 -22.03
CA PHE A 15 -0.56 3.48 -21.58
C PHE A 15 -2.04 3.16 -21.37
N PHE A 16 -2.70 2.53 -22.36
CA PHE A 16 -4.11 2.13 -22.24
C PHE A 16 -4.34 1.13 -21.11
N ILE A 17 -3.44 0.16 -20.92
CA ILE A 17 -3.52 -0.80 -19.81
C ILE A 17 -3.44 -0.06 -18.47
N LEU A 18 -2.54 0.90 -18.31
CA LEU A 18 -2.42 1.70 -17.08
C LEU A 18 -3.67 2.55 -16.81
N VAL A 19 -4.23 3.16 -17.86
CA VAL A 19 -5.49 3.93 -17.74
C VAL A 19 -6.64 3.02 -17.31
N LEU A 20 -6.79 1.86 -17.94
CA LEU A 20 -7.82 0.89 -17.56
C LEU A 20 -7.65 0.40 -16.12
N LEU A 21 -6.43 0.13 -15.71
CA LEU A 21 -6.11 -0.26 -14.33
C LEU A 21 -6.46 0.84 -13.32
N ALA A 22 -6.13 2.08 -13.64
CA ALA A 22 -6.47 3.23 -12.79
C ALA A 22 -8.00 3.41 -12.69
N LEU A 23 -8.74 3.28 -13.79
CA LEU A 23 -10.19 3.33 -13.79
C LEU A 23 -10.80 2.18 -12.99
N LEU A 24 -10.24 0.98 -13.07
CA LEU A 24 -10.66 -0.16 -12.26
C LEU A 24 -10.47 0.13 -10.77
N PHE A 25 -9.31 0.65 -10.37
CA PHE A 25 -9.04 0.98 -8.97
C PHE A 25 -9.98 2.07 -8.46
N LEU A 26 -10.19 3.13 -9.24
CA LEU A 26 -11.14 4.19 -8.89
C LEU A 26 -12.58 3.67 -8.79
N SER A 27 -12.98 2.74 -9.67
CA SER A 27 -14.28 2.09 -9.61
C SER A 27 -14.46 1.27 -8.32
N ILE A 28 -13.42 0.53 -7.90
CA ILE A 28 -13.43 -0.22 -6.63
C ILE A 28 -13.58 0.76 -5.46
N VAL A 29 -12.73 1.79 -5.40
CA VAL A 29 -12.79 2.80 -4.34
C VAL A 29 -14.16 3.43 -4.27
N TYR A 30 -14.69 3.91 -5.41
CA TYR A 30 -16.01 4.52 -5.45
C TYR A 30 -17.13 3.58 -4.97
N SER A 31 -17.11 2.33 -5.45
CA SER A 31 -18.16 1.36 -5.11
C SER A 31 -18.16 1.02 -3.61
N VAL A 32 -16.98 0.83 -3.04
CA VAL A 32 -16.82 0.45 -1.63
C VAL A 32 -17.16 1.61 -0.71
N THR A 33 -16.62 2.79 -0.97
CA THR A 33 -16.93 3.99 -0.16
C THR A 33 -18.37 4.43 -0.29
N TYR A 34 -18.99 4.29 -1.49
CA TYR A 34 -20.41 4.53 -1.68
C TYR A 34 -21.27 3.55 -0.87
N TYR A 35 -20.90 2.26 -0.85
CA TYR A 35 -21.59 1.26 -0.05
C TYR A 35 -21.55 1.62 1.45
N ASP A 36 -20.38 1.96 1.97
CA ASP A 36 -20.23 2.33 3.39
C ASP A 36 -21.07 3.56 3.73
N ILE A 37 -21.02 4.63 2.93
CA ILE A 37 -21.78 5.85 3.15
C ILE A 37 -23.30 5.57 3.07
N SER A 38 -23.74 4.73 2.13
CA SER A 38 -25.15 4.43 1.94
C SER A 38 -25.77 3.61 3.08
N HIS A 39 -24.97 2.77 3.76
CA HIS A 39 -25.45 1.88 4.83
C HIS A 39 -25.23 2.44 6.24
N THR A 40 -24.12 3.11 6.46
CA THR A 40 -23.74 3.62 7.80
C THR A 40 -23.80 5.14 7.92
N GLY A 41 -23.97 5.85 6.80
CA GLY A 41 -23.97 7.32 6.74
C GLY A 41 -22.57 7.95 6.87
N VAL A 42 -21.58 7.21 7.36
CA VAL A 42 -20.19 7.65 7.56
C VAL A 42 -19.24 6.47 7.36
N ILE A 43 -18.06 6.69 6.79
CA ILE A 43 -16.98 5.70 6.80
C ILE A 43 -16.41 5.69 8.23
N SER A 44 -16.50 4.55 8.91
CA SER A 44 -16.07 4.33 10.31
C SER A 44 -15.06 3.19 10.39
N ASP A 45 -14.42 3.06 11.56
CA ASP A 45 -13.38 2.07 11.87
C ASP A 45 -13.82 0.59 11.76
N SER A 46 -15.05 0.32 11.34
CA SER A 46 -15.57 -1.02 11.03
C SER A 46 -16.19 -1.09 9.63
N SER A 47 -15.74 -0.21 8.72
CA SER A 47 -16.26 -0.11 7.36
C SER A 47 -15.68 -1.20 6.45
N LEU A 48 -16.39 -1.47 5.34
CA LEU A 48 -15.88 -2.35 4.29
C LEU A 48 -14.59 -1.79 3.67
N THR A 49 -14.48 -0.46 3.60
CA THR A 49 -13.28 0.25 3.14
C THR A 49 -12.06 -0.18 3.95
N GLU A 50 -12.14 -0.10 5.28
CA GLU A 50 -11.05 -0.45 6.20
C GLU A 50 -10.70 -1.95 6.12
N ALA A 51 -11.70 -2.83 6.14
CA ALA A 51 -11.49 -4.27 5.99
C ALA A 51 -10.77 -4.65 4.67
N LEU A 52 -11.04 -3.91 3.58
CA LEU A 52 -10.32 -4.10 2.31
C LEU A 52 -8.89 -3.56 2.37
N GLN A 53 -8.64 -2.41 2.99
CA GLN A 53 -7.30 -1.86 3.18
C GLN A 53 -6.41 -2.86 3.94
N GLU A 54 -6.90 -3.38 5.06
CA GLU A 54 -6.21 -4.38 5.87
C GLU A 54 -5.94 -5.68 5.09
N SER A 55 -6.94 -6.19 4.36
CA SER A 55 -6.79 -7.43 3.59
C SER A 55 -5.80 -7.31 2.44
N LEU A 56 -5.77 -6.16 1.75
CA LEU A 56 -4.79 -5.86 0.70
C LEU A 56 -3.36 -5.76 1.27
N LEU A 57 -3.22 -5.09 2.41
CA LEU A 57 -1.94 -4.96 3.10
C LEU A 57 -1.44 -6.30 3.62
N PHE A 58 -2.32 -7.08 4.27
CA PHE A 58 -2.01 -8.44 4.74
C PHE A 58 -1.59 -9.35 3.58
N SER A 59 -2.31 -9.31 2.45
CA SER A 59 -1.96 -10.07 1.24
C SER A 59 -0.59 -9.66 0.70
N SER A 60 -0.26 -8.38 0.72
CA SER A 60 1.06 -7.87 0.33
C SER A 60 2.16 -8.43 1.25
N ILE A 61 1.94 -8.43 2.57
CA ILE A 61 2.87 -9.04 3.54
C ILE A 61 3.12 -10.52 3.21
N CYS A 62 2.05 -11.29 2.95
CA CYS A 62 2.16 -12.70 2.59
C CYS A 62 3.00 -12.91 1.32
N ILE A 63 2.84 -12.06 0.31
CA ILE A 63 3.65 -12.09 -0.92
C ILE A 63 5.13 -11.88 -0.60
N TYR A 64 5.49 -10.84 0.16
CA TYR A 64 6.89 -10.59 0.51
C TYR A 64 7.50 -11.69 1.38
N VAL A 65 6.77 -12.21 2.35
CA VAL A 65 7.20 -13.36 3.17
C VAL A 65 7.42 -14.61 2.31
N TYR A 66 6.54 -14.84 1.33
CA TYR A 66 6.72 -15.93 0.36
C TYR A 66 8.00 -15.75 -0.47
N ILE A 67 8.22 -14.56 -1.02
CA ILE A 67 9.43 -14.25 -1.81
C ILE A 67 10.69 -14.47 -0.97
N VAL A 68 10.71 -13.99 0.28
CA VAL A 68 11.83 -14.18 1.21
C VAL A 68 12.14 -15.66 1.43
N ARG A 69 11.10 -16.47 1.65
CA ARG A 69 11.25 -17.90 1.92
C ARG A 69 11.68 -18.68 0.67
N ARG A 70 11.05 -18.39 -0.47
CA ARG A 70 11.24 -19.15 -1.70
C ARG A 70 12.54 -18.80 -2.42
N TYR A 71 12.86 -17.52 -2.50
CA TYR A 71 13.99 -17.00 -3.28
C TYR A 71 15.20 -16.60 -2.43
N TYR A 72 15.14 -16.86 -1.12
CA TYR A 72 16.19 -16.51 -0.16
C TYR A 72 16.62 -15.03 -0.19
N ALA A 73 15.73 -14.14 -0.67
CA ALA A 73 15.94 -12.70 -0.73
C ALA A 73 15.68 -12.07 0.66
N LYS A 74 16.58 -12.39 1.61
CA LYS A 74 16.37 -12.10 3.03
C LYS A 74 16.34 -10.61 3.37
N GLY A 75 16.90 -9.74 2.51
CA GLY A 75 16.78 -8.28 2.64
C GLY A 75 15.33 -7.79 2.56
N LEU A 76 14.46 -8.51 1.85
CA LEU A 76 13.03 -8.18 1.75
C LEU A 76 12.22 -8.41 3.04
N ILE A 77 12.81 -9.01 4.07
CA ILE A 77 12.23 -9.06 5.42
C ILE A 77 11.98 -7.63 5.94
N LEU A 78 12.83 -6.67 5.58
CA LEU A 78 12.64 -5.26 5.96
C LEU A 78 11.39 -4.67 5.33
N VAL A 79 11.10 -5.02 4.07
CA VAL A 79 9.89 -4.58 3.38
C VAL A 79 8.65 -5.21 4.00
N ALA A 80 8.68 -6.52 4.26
CA ALA A 80 7.61 -7.21 4.97
C ALA A 80 7.38 -6.63 6.37
N GLY A 81 8.46 -6.36 7.12
CA GLY A 81 8.40 -5.74 8.44
C GLY A 81 7.81 -4.34 8.43
N PHE A 82 8.14 -3.54 7.41
CA PHE A 82 7.53 -2.23 7.21
C PHE A 82 6.01 -2.34 7.02
N PHE A 83 5.54 -3.26 6.18
CA PHE A 83 4.11 -3.48 5.98
C PHE A 83 3.41 -4.06 7.20
N ILE A 84 4.10 -4.89 8.00
CA ILE A 84 3.57 -5.35 9.30
C ILE A 84 3.37 -4.15 10.24
N CYS A 85 4.32 -3.21 10.30
CA CYS A 85 4.16 -2.00 11.09
C CYS A 85 3.01 -1.12 10.60
N MET A 86 2.80 -1.03 9.28
CA MET A 86 1.64 -0.34 8.71
C MET A 86 0.33 -1.03 9.12
N LEU A 87 0.25 -2.36 9.05
CA LEU A 87 -0.93 -3.12 9.44
C LEU A 87 -1.24 -2.96 10.93
N ILE A 88 -0.23 -2.99 11.79
CA ILE A 88 -0.40 -2.74 13.24
C ILE A 88 -0.94 -1.32 13.48
N ARG A 89 -0.53 -0.34 12.67
CA ARG A 89 -1.05 1.03 12.74
C ARG A 89 -2.51 1.14 12.31
N GLU A 90 -2.92 0.40 11.28
CA GLU A 90 -4.34 0.37 10.87
C GLU A 90 -5.23 -0.21 11.98
N TRP A 91 -4.70 -1.10 12.80
CA TRP A 91 -5.41 -1.67 13.96
C TRP A 91 -5.31 -0.83 15.24
N ASP A 92 -4.96 0.47 15.14
CA ASP A 92 -4.78 1.32 16.32
C ASP A 92 -6.07 1.42 17.16
N VAL A 93 -7.23 1.59 16.54
CA VAL A 93 -8.53 1.64 17.21
C VAL A 93 -8.86 0.33 17.95
N VAL A 94 -8.53 -0.81 17.33
CA VAL A 94 -8.72 -2.12 17.98
C VAL A 94 -7.83 -2.24 19.21
N PHE A 95 -6.57 -1.83 19.11
CA PHE A 95 -5.64 -1.87 20.25
C PHE A 95 -5.99 -0.84 21.32
N ASP A 96 -6.46 0.35 20.95
CA ASP A 96 -6.88 1.38 21.88
C ASP A 96 -8.09 0.92 22.70
N ASN A 97 -9.04 0.21 22.08
CA ASN A 97 -10.21 -0.35 22.76
C ASN A 97 -9.87 -1.54 23.67
N LEU A 98 -8.88 -2.36 23.30
CA LEU A 98 -8.51 -3.57 24.04
C LEU A 98 -7.51 -3.30 25.17
N LEU A 99 -6.62 -2.34 25.00
CA LEU A 99 -5.50 -2.10 25.92
C LEU A 99 -5.52 -0.66 26.47
N PHE A 100 -4.93 0.27 25.77
CA PHE A 100 -4.87 1.70 26.12
C PHE A 100 -4.48 2.53 24.89
N HIS A 101 -4.76 3.83 24.94
CA HIS A 101 -4.49 4.74 23.84
C HIS A 101 -3.01 4.76 23.42
N GLY A 102 -2.75 4.51 22.14
CA GLY A 102 -1.41 4.43 21.56
C GLY A 102 -0.70 3.08 21.75
N ALA A 103 -1.42 2.01 22.14
CA ALA A 103 -0.88 0.68 22.36
C ALA A 103 -0.21 0.08 21.11
N TRP A 104 -0.66 0.45 19.91
CA TRP A 104 -0.09 -0.01 18.64
C TRP A 104 1.43 0.23 18.54
N LYS A 105 1.96 1.30 19.15
CA LYS A 105 3.40 1.61 19.13
C LYS A 105 4.24 0.54 19.82
N TYR A 106 3.71 -0.04 20.91
CA TYR A 106 4.39 -1.10 21.65
C TYR A 106 4.44 -2.43 20.89
N LEU A 107 3.64 -2.59 19.85
CA LEU A 107 3.68 -3.75 18.95
C LEU A 107 4.47 -3.45 17.68
N ALA A 108 4.34 -2.24 17.12
CA ALA A 108 5.04 -1.84 15.90
C ALA A 108 6.56 -1.75 16.10
N VAL A 109 7.02 -1.16 17.22
CA VAL A 109 8.47 -1.02 17.50
C VAL A 109 9.17 -2.37 17.64
N PRO A 110 8.70 -3.33 18.45
CA PRO A 110 9.29 -4.67 18.49
C PRO A 110 9.26 -5.39 17.14
N SER A 111 8.20 -5.24 16.36
CA SER A 111 8.08 -5.83 15.02
C SER A 111 9.13 -5.27 14.05
N ALA A 112 9.36 -3.96 14.08
CA ALA A 112 10.41 -3.30 13.31
C ALA A 112 11.80 -3.78 13.74
N VAL A 113 12.08 -3.80 15.05
CA VAL A 113 13.36 -4.26 15.61
C VAL A 113 13.61 -5.74 15.25
N LEU A 114 12.59 -6.59 15.37
CA LEU A 114 12.68 -8.01 15.00
C LEU A 114 13.00 -8.18 13.52
N SER A 115 12.33 -7.42 12.65
CA SER A 115 12.57 -7.45 11.20
C SER A 115 14.02 -7.03 10.88
N CYS A 116 14.51 -5.97 11.52
CA CYS A 116 15.91 -5.54 11.40
C CYS A 116 16.87 -6.61 11.92
N TYR A 117 16.62 -7.21 13.07
CA TYR A 117 17.44 -8.25 13.65
C TYR A 117 17.54 -9.47 12.74
N ILE A 118 16.40 -9.97 12.23
CA ILE A 118 16.36 -11.13 11.33
C ILE A 118 17.13 -10.82 10.02
N ALA A 119 16.97 -9.62 9.48
CA ALA A 119 17.71 -9.19 8.30
C ALA A 119 19.23 -9.20 8.58
N LEU A 120 19.67 -8.52 9.64
CA LEU A 120 21.10 -8.37 9.99
C LEU A 120 21.82 -9.69 10.30
N ARG A 121 21.11 -10.69 10.82
CA ARG A 121 21.65 -12.03 11.07
C ARG A 121 22.24 -12.71 9.81
N ASN A 122 21.85 -12.24 8.63
CA ASN A 122 22.28 -12.82 7.35
C ASN A 122 23.48 -12.11 6.70
N GLY A 123 24.06 -11.12 7.38
CA GLY A 123 25.17 -10.30 6.88
C GLY A 123 24.72 -9.04 6.16
N LYS A 124 25.39 -7.93 6.46
CA LYS A 124 25.04 -6.59 5.92
C LYS A 124 25.13 -6.53 4.39
N ASP A 125 26.16 -7.14 3.82
CA ASP A 125 26.41 -7.09 2.36
C ASP A 125 25.27 -7.75 1.58
N LYS A 126 24.73 -8.86 2.11
CA LYS A 126 23.62 -9.56 1.49
C LYS A 126 22.34 -8.75 1.52
N ILE A 127 22.06 -8.03 2.62
CA ILE A 127 20.89 -7.15 2.73
C ILE A 127 20.98 -6.04 1.69
N ILE A 128 22.15 -5.39 1.59
CA ILE A 128 22.36 -4.29 0.63
C ILE A 128 22.18 -4.80 -0.80
N TYR A 129 22.72 -5.98 -1.10
CA TYR A 129 22.54 -6.60 -2.41
C TYR A 129 21.09 -6.91 -2.73
N ASP A 130 20.36 -7.56 -1.82
CA ASP A 130 18.95 -7.92 -1.99
C ASP A 130 18.07 -6.65 -2.18
N LEU A 131 18.31 -5.60 -1.38
CA LEU A 131 17.63 -4.33 -1.50
C LEU A 131 17.97 -3.59 -2.80
N ALA A 132 19.22 -3.62 -3.23
CA ALA A 132 19.64 -3.03 -4.51
C ALA A 132 18.95 -3.74 -5.69
N CYS A 133 18.90 -5.07 -5.68
CA CYS A 133 18.17 -5.85 -6.67
C CYS A 133 16.67 -5.53 -6.66
N PHE A 134 16.08 -5.35 -5.48
CA PHE A 134 14.68 -4.97 -5.31
C PHE A 134 14.40 -3.58 -5.90
N MET A 135 15.25 -2.59 -5.60
CA MET A 135 15.09 -1.21 -6.06
C MET A 135 15.26 -1.06 -7.59
N GLN A 136 15.99 -1.97 -8.23
CA GLN A 136 16.15 -1.98 -9.69
C GLN A 136 14.93 -2.54 -10.44
N LYS A 137 13.99 -3.19 -9.74
CA LYS A 137 12.79 -3.73 -10.35
C LYS A 137 11.79 -2.63 -10.74
N LYS A 138 11.06 -2.83 -11.84
CA LYS A 138 10.06 -1.86 -12.31
C LYS A 138 8.92 -1.68 -11.30
N ALA A 139 8.54 -2.76 -10.62
CA ALA A 139 7.52 -2.75 -9.59
C ALA A 139 7.87 -1.83 -8.40
N TYR A 140 9.16 -1.53 -8.16
CA TYR A 140 9.60 -0.68 -7.06
C TYR A 140 9.04 0.76 -7.17
N ASN A 141 9.09 1.35 -8.36
CA ASN A 141 8.58 2.71 -8.57
C ASN A 141 7.05 2.79 -8.33
N ILE A 142 6.33 1.73 -8.73
CA ILE A 142 4.88 1.65 -8.50
C ILE A 142 4.60 1.47 -7.00
N LEU A 143 5.41 0.68 -6.31
CA LEU A 143 5.31 0.50 -4.87
C LEU A 143 5.53 1.82 -4.12
N LEU A 144 6.57 2.58 -4.47
CA LEU A 144 6.83 3.89 -3.89
C LEU A 144 5.67 4.85 -4.12
N LEU A 145 5.07 4.83 -5.32
CA LEU A 145 3.88 5.63 -5.59
C LEU A 145 2.73 5.28 -4.64
N GLY A 146 2.43 3.99 -4.48
CA GLY A 146 1.38 3.54 -3.55
C GLY A 146 1.66 3.95 -2.10
N ILE A 147 2.89 3.76 -1.62
CA ILE A 147 3.32 4.19 -0.28
C ILE A 147 3.17 5.71 -0.12
N THR A 148 3.56 6.49 -1.13
CA THR A 148 3.41 7.96 -1.10
C THR A 148 1.94 8.37 -1.05
N VAL A 149 1.06 7.69 -1.77
CA VAL A 149 -0.38 7.94 -1.70
C VAL A 149 -0.90 7.70 -0.29
N VAL A 150 -0.57 6.56 0.34
CA VAL A 150 -1.04 6.21 1.69
C VAL A 150 -0.45 7.12 2.76
N LEU A 151 0.86 7.38 2.74
CA LEU A 151 1.51 8.08 3.84
C LEU A 151 1.47 9.61 3.72
N VAL A 152 1.34 10.15 2.51
CA VAL A 152 1.44 11.60 2.27
C VAL A 152 0.14 12.14 1.71
N ILE A 153 -0.33 11.62 0.58
CA ILE A 153 -1.48 12.21 -0.12
C ILE A 153 -2.76 12.07 0.70
N SER A 154 -3.04 10.89 1.26
CA SER A 154 -4.22 10.69 2.08
C SER A 154 -4.24 11.61 3.30
N ARG A 155 -3.08 11.78 3.96
CA ARG A 155 -2.96 12.66 5.12
C ARG A 155 -3.18 14.12 4.76
N ILE A 156 -2.66 14.58 3.62
CA ILE A 156 -2.90 15.93 3.12
C ILE A 156 -4.40 16.13 2.83
N LEU A 157 -5.03 15.18 2.14
CA LEU A 157 -6.46 15.24 1.80
C LEU A 157 -7.36 15.18 3.05
N GLY A 158 -6.92 14.48 4.10
CA GLY A 158 -7.60 14.42 5.41
C GLY A 158 -7.44 15.67 6.27
N MET A 159 -6.56 16.61 5.89
CA MET A 159 -6.34 17.83 6.68
C MET A 159 -7.55 18.77 6.64
N ARG A 160 -8.14 19.06 7.80
CA ARG A 160 -9.26 19.99 7.96
C ARG A 160 -8.95 21.37 7.36
N ILE A 161 -7.75 21.89 7.53
CA ILE A 161 -7.32 23.20 7.04
C ILE A 161 -7.46 23.28 5.52
N LEU A 162 -7.03 22.23 4.80
CA LEU A 162 -7.10 22.19 3.35
C LEU A 162 -8.55 22.25 2.86
N LEU A 163 -9.43 21.46 3.48
CA LEU A 163 -10.86 21.42 3.13
C LEU A 163 -11.56 22.77 3.38
N VAL A 164 -11.21 23.46 4.47
CA VAL A 164 -11.78 24.78 4.78
C VAL A 164 -11.26 25.85 3.82
N LEU A 165 -10.00 25.80 3.40
CA LEU A 165 -9.40 26.78 2.47
C LEU A 165 -9.98 26.68 1.05
N PHE A 166 -10.29 25.46 0.60
CA PHE A 166 -10.79 25.22 -0.78
C PHE A 166 -12.30 25.18 -0.89
N SER A 167 -13.04 25.02 0.21
CA SER A 167 -14.49 25.05 0.22
C SER A 167 -14.97 26.25 1.02
N ASN A 168 -15.61 27.23 0.35
CA ASN A 168 -16.47 28.20 1.02
C ASN A 168 -17.71 27.53 1.67
N ILE A 169 -17.71 26.22 1.79
CA ILE A 169 -18.76 25.35 2.30
C ILE A 169 -18.42 25.00 3.74
N SER A 170 -19.44 24.96 4.61
CA SER A 170 -19.29 24.46 5.98
C SER A 170 -18.57 23.08 5.98
N PHE A 171 -17.60 22.90 6.87
CA PHE A 171 -16.83 21.67 7.02
C PHE A 171 -17.76 20.44 7.07
N ASN A 172 -17.57 19.52 6.11
CA ASN A 172 -18.31 18.28 6.02
C ASN A 172 -17.40 17.11 6.40
N GLN A 173 -17.66 16.50 7.56
CA GLN A 173 -16.89 15.36 8.07
C GLN A 173 -16.95 14.16 7.11
N GLY A 174 -18.10 13.92 6.47
CA GLY A 174 -18.24 12.84 5.51
C GLY A 174 -17.36 13.01 4.29
N LEU A 175 -17.22 14.24 3.77
CA LEU A 175 -16.33 14.54 2.66
C LEU A 175 -14.85 14.32 3.06
N LYS A 176 -14.47 14.75 4.27
CA LYS A 176 -13.13 14.51 4.79
C LYS A 176 -12.83 13.02 4.83
N ASN A 177 -13.67 12.23 5.48
CA ASN A 177 -13.47 10.79 5.61
C ASN A 177 -13.44 10.10 4.23
N PHE A 178 -14.32 10.51 3.31
CA PHE A 178 -14.30 9.99 1.94
C PHE A 178 -12.97 10.24 1.22
N LEU A 179 -12.43 11.45 1.32
CA LEU A 179 -11.16 11.80 0.67
C LEU A 179 -9.97 11.09 1.31
N GLU A 180 -9.92 11.02 2.63
CA GLU A 180 -8.86 10.37 3.39
C GLU A 180 -8.90 8.85 3.13
N GLU A 181 -9.98 8.17 3.51
CA GLU A 181 -10.11 6.72 3.39
C GLU A 181 -10.13 6.23 1.94
N GLY A 182 -10.78 6.97 1.04
CA GLY A 182 -10.79 6.62 -0.39
C GLY A 182 -9.39 6.70 -1.01
N SER A 183 -8.59 7.71 -0.64
CA SER A 183 -7.21 7.81 -1.13
C SER A 183 -6.29 6.76 -0.49
N GLU A 184 -6.49 6.38 0.78
CA GLU A 184 -5.76 5.28 1.41
C GLU A 184 -6.07 3.95 0.71
N LEU A 185 -7.34 3.62 0.49
CA LEU A 185 -7.73 2.42 -0.24
C LEU A 185 -7.11 2.38 -1.65
N PHE A 186 -7.12 3.51 -2.36
CA PHE A 186 -6.47 3.61 -3.67
C PHE A 186 -4.97 3.33 -3.58
N GLY A 187 -4.29 3.86 -2.57
CA GLY A 187 -2.87 3.60 -2.32
C GLY A 187 -2.58 2.14 -2.00
N TYR A 188 -3.42 1.48 -1.20
CA TYR A 188 -3.28 0.04 -0.90
C TYR A 188 -3.53 -0.86 -2.11
N LEU A 189 -4.43 -0.49 -3.01
CA LEU A 189 -4.59 -1.19 -4.30
C LEU A 189 -3.32 -1.10 -5.15
N ILE A 190 -2.66 0.07 -5.19
CA ILE A 190 -1.39 0.24 -5.91
C ILE A 190 -0.28 -0.59 -5.25
N ILE A 191 -0.17 -0.60 -3.91
CA ILE A 191 0.81 -1.40 -3.16
C ILE A 191 0.62 -2.90 -3.46
N PHE A 192 -0.61 -3.37 -3.41
CA PHE A 192 -0.94 -4.77 -3.70
C PHE A 192 -0.60 -5.14 -5.14
N TYR A 193 -0.96 -4.29 -6.11
CA TYR A 193 -0.60 -4.49 -7.51
C TYR A 193 0.92 -4.55 -7.72
N ALA A 194 1.67 -3.64 -7.12
CA ALA A 194 3.13 -3.65 -7.15
C ALA A 194 3.70 -4.94 -6.52
N SER A 195 3.12 -5.40 -5.42
CA SER A 195 3.53 -6.65 -4.75
C SER A 195 3.31 -7.87 -5.65
N LEU A 196 2.19 -7.91 -6.39
CA LEU A 196 1.93 -8.94 -7.40
C LEU A 196 2.95 -8.87 -8.55
N MET A 197 3.29 -7.67 -9.02
CA MET A 197 4.33 -7.49 -10.05
C MET A 197 5.67 -8.04 -9.57
N PHE A 198 6.08 -7.74 -8.33
CA PHE A 198 7.29 -8.33 -7.73
C PHE A 198 7.24 -9.85 -7.71
N PHE A 199 6.12 -10.42 -7.29
CA PHE A 199 5.95 -11.87 -7.29
C PHE A 199 6.16 -12.48 -8.69
N TRP A 200 5.58 -11.87 -9.73
CA TRP A 200 5.75 -12.32 -11.12
C TRP A 200 7.19 -12.17 -11.61
N GLU A 201 7.86 -11.06 -11.29
CA GLU A 201 9.25 -10.83 -11.67
C GLU A 201 10.20 -11.83 -11.01
N TYR A 202 9.99 -12.18 -9.73
CA TYR A 202 10.79 -13.21 -9.07
C TYR A 202 10.51 -14.62 -9.63
N ARG A 203 9.27 -14.92 -9.96
CA ARG A 203 8.92 -16.21 -10.58
C ARG A 203 9.53 -16.41 -11.96
N GLN A 204 9.76 -15.33 -12.70
CA GLN A 204 10.43 -15.41 -14.01
C GLN A 204 11.91 -15.74 -13.90
N LEU A 205 12.55 -15.53 -12.75
CA LEU A 205 13.96 -15.89 -12.52
C LEU A 205 14.15 -17.41 -12.33
N GLU A 206 13.09 -18.18 -12.12
CA GLU A 206 13.15 -19.65 -12.00
C GLU A 206 13.03 -20.37 -13.36
N LYS A 207 12.70 -19.66 -14.43
CA LYS A 207 12.58 -20.22 -15.80
C LYS A 207 13.84 -19.94 -16.61
#